data_680072a6bffc493607d589b0e39217be
#
_entry.id   680072a6bffc493607d589b0e39217be
#
_cell.length_a   1.000
_cell.length_b   1.000
_cell.length_c   1.000
_cell.angle_alpha   90.00
_cell.angle_beta   90.00
_cell.angle_gamma   90.00
#
_symmetry.space_group_name_H-M   'P 1'
#
loop_
_entity.id
_entity.type
_entity.pdbx_description
1 polymer ?
#
loop_
_entity_poly.entity_id
_entity_poly.type
_entity_poly.pdbx_seq_one_letter_code
_entity_poly.pdbx_strand_id
1 'polypeptide(L)'
;YVCDLDRDTEKYRKEFNILSHLMIIVTVVSAVTSLVMMVQSYSDYLTTPEGEFIVTGYTWDRLWGVYTDPNYGAVFSVIGFILAVFFIFQQKGIKKLFYVIAALLNLGYVTYSDSRTGEIAFVLCGGFLLYFCLIHRKSEKKKYRYVKNLLIVLCIMIVSVGGMQVLKTENTRYQTEMAKKTAQKTTQAQTTKPQTTISTKTKNGNKVQTARHENIEKDATNGRISLWKSAVEVWQTSPIYGAGYSTFISYAKEHVPETYAVNNEVGDYTSMHNAFFNTLAFQGIIGFVLFLLITIRIIQYVLIPVLKKPDSGSLYLIAILAVTGTVLISMLLLLDGIYTNSPSAFALWVFSGYLVQYSYQVRREEKG
;
A
#
# COMPACT_ATOMS: atom_id res chain seq x y z
N TYR A 1 10.93 15.09 -16.93
CA TYR A 1 9.89 14.84 -17.96
C TYR A 1 8.51 15.34 -17.50
N VAL A 2 8.02 14.87 -16.37
CA VAL A 2 6.69 15.28 -15.84
C VAL A 2 6.67 16.72 -15.33
N CYS A 3 7.82 17.32 -15.07
CA CYS A 3 7.97 18.70 -14.59
C CYS A 3 8.24 19.71 -15.73
N ASP A 4 7.96 19.35 -16.99
CA ASP A 4 8.00 20.32 -18.09
C ASP A 4 6.87 21.35 -17.91
N LEU A 5 7.24 22.53 -17.44
CA LEU A 5 6.32 23.57 -16.97
C LEU A 5 5.60 24.30 -18.11
N ASP A 6 6.10 24.19 -19.34
CA ASP A 6 5.55 24.83 -20.53
C ASP A 6 4.54 23.95 -21.31
N ARG A 7 4.19 22.79 -20.76
CA ARG A 7 3.27 21.86 -21.41
C ARG A 7 1.83 22.37 -21.41
N ASP A 8 1.17 22.10 -22.54
CA ASP A 8 -0.26 22.31 -22.69
C ASP A 8 -1.07 21.38 -21.77
N THR A 9 -2.11 21.95 -21.13
CA THR A 9 -3.01 21.24 -20.22
C THR A 9 -3.71 20.04 -20.87
N GLU A 10 -4.02 20.11 -22.17
CA GLU A 10 -4.68 18.99 -22.87
C GLU A 10 -3.74 17.81 -23.06
N LYS A 11 -2.49 18.05 -23.42
CA LYS A 11 -1.43 17.02 -23.54
C LYS A 11 -1.22 16.31 -22.22
N TYR A 12 -1.23 17.07 -21.15
CA TYR A 12 -1.09 16.62 -19.78
C TYR A 12 -2.20 15.66 -19.36
N ARG A 13 -3.46 16.00 -19.64
CA ARG A 13 -4.62 15.14 -19.38
C ARG A 13 -4.57 13.83 -20.18
N LYS A 14 -4.08 13.87 -21.42
CA LYS A 14 -3.89 12.66 -22.24
C LYS A 14 -2.86 11.71 -21.61
N GLU A 15 -1.72 12.24 -21.17
CA GLU A 15 -0.69 11.46 -20.52
C GLU A 15 -1.17 10.87 -19.19
N PHE A 16 -1.82 11.68 -18.35
CA PHE A 16 -2.44 11.19 -17.12
C PHE A 16 -3.41 10.04 -17.41
N ASN A 17 -4.27 10.18 -18.42
CA ASN A 17 -5.21 9.12 -18.78
C ASN A 17 -4.49 7.84 -19.22
N ILE A 18 -3.46 7.94 -20.06
CA ILE A 18 -2.68 6.77 -20.51
C ILE A 18 -2.03 6.06 -19.33
N LEU A 19 -1.31 6.80 -18.48
CA LEU A 19 -0.64 6.23 -17.31
C LEU A 19 -1.62 5.62 -16.32
N SER A 20 -2.75 6.29 -16.08
CA SER A 20 -3.81 5.78 -15.21
C SER A 20 -4.42 4.48 -15.74
N HIS A 21 -4.66 4.38 -17.05
CA HIS A 21 -5.16 3.13 -17.63
C HIS A 21 -4.14 2.00 -17.54
N LEU A 22 -2.86 2.28 -17.80
CA LEU A 22 -1.79 1.28 -17.62
C LEU A 22 -1.74 0.79 -16.17
N MET A 23 -1.81 1.69 -15.19
CA MET A 23 -1.84 1.31 -13.77
C MET A 23 -3.08 0.48 -13.43
N ILE A 24 -4.27 0.86 -13.92
CA ILE A 24 -5.50 0.07 -13.72
C ILE A 24 -5.34 -1.33 -14.30
N ILE A 25 -4.81 -1.47 -15.53
CA ILE A 25 -4.61 -2.76 -16.16
C ILE A 25 -3.66 -3.62 -15.33
N VAL A 26 -2.51 -3.08 -14.93
CA VAL A 26 -1.53 -3.82 -14.12
C VAL A 26 -2.13 -4.24 -12.78
N THR A 27 -2.81 -3.34 -12.06
CA THR A 27 -3.42 -3.68 -10.77
C THR A 27 -4.55 -4.69 -10.90
N VAL A 28 -5.36 -4.62 -11.95
CA VAL A 28 -6.44 -5.60 -12.23
C VAL A 28 -5.86 -6.96 -12.55
N VAL A 29 -4.86 -7.05 -13.42
CA VAL A 29 -4.20 -8.34 -13.75
C VAL A 29 -3.59 -8.94 -12.48
N SER A 30 -2.85 -8.15 -11.70
CA SER A 30 -2.25 -8.59 -10.45
C SER A 30 -3.31 -9.05 -9.43
N ALA A 31 -4.41 -8.30 -9.28
CA ALA A 31 -5.50 -8.65 -8.37
C ALA A 31 -6.20 -9.95 -8.81
N VAL A 32 -6.53 -10.10 -10.10
CA VAL A 32 -7.18 -11.31 -10.62
C VAL A 32 -6.29 -12.53 -10.40
N THR A 33 -5.01 -12.45 -10.79
CA THR A 33 -4.06 -13.56 -10.61
C THR A 33 -3.94 -13.93 -9.12
N SER A 34 -3.81 -12.92 -8.25
CA SER A 34 -3.69 -13.15 -6.80
C SER A 34 -4.97 -13.78 -6.22
N LEU A 35 -6.15 -13.29 -6.60
CA LEU A 35 -7.43 -13.85 -6.14
C LEU A 35 -7.64 -15.29 -6.63
N VAL A 36 -7.21 -15.62 -7.85
CA VAL A 36 -7.22 -17.00 -8.36
C VAL A 36 -6.30 -17.89 -7.52
N MET A 37 -5.08 -17.43 -7.19
CA MET A 37 -4.18 -18.17 -6.29
C MET A 37 -4.84 -18.44 -4.94
N MET A 38 -5.55 -17.44 -4.37
CA MET A 38 -6.26 -17.61 -3.10
C MET A 38 -7.36 -18.66 -3.19
N VAL A 39 -8.21 -18.63 -4.24
CA VAL A 39 -9.29 -19.60 -4.43
C VAL A 39 -8.75 -21.01 -4.60
N GLN A 40 -7.60 -21.17 -5.24
CA GLN A 40 -6.91 -22.44 -5.42
C GLN A 40 -6.12 -22.89 -4.18
N SER A 41 -6.10 -22.07 -3.11
CA SER A 41 -5.25 -22.28 -1.93
C SER A 41 -3.77 -22.48 -2.30
N TYR A 42 -3.33 -21.82 -3.37
CA TYR A 42 -1.96 -21.90 -3.86
C TYR A 42 -1.03 -21.09 -2.95
N SER A 43 0.06 -21.72 -2.54
CA SER A 43 1.18 -21.04 -1.85
C SER A 43 2.49 -21.66 -2.31
N ASP A 44 3.50 -20.81 -2.50
CA ASP A 44 4.84 -21.24 -2.84
C ASP A 44 5.88 -20.40 -2.11
N TYR A 45 7.03 -21.00 -1.87
CA TYR A 45 8.12 -20.42 -1.09
C TYR A 45 9.41 -20.60 -1.87
N LEU A 46 10.06 -19.50 -2.18
CA LEU A 46 11.36 -19.48 -2.84
C LEU A 46 12.39 -18.84 -1.90
N THR A 47 13.53 -19.49 -1.73
CA THR A 47 14.69 -18.89 -1.05
C THR A 47 15.66 -18.43 -2.13
N THR A 48 16.01 -17.14 -2.15
CA THR A 48 17.00 -16.60 -3.07
C THR A 48 18.41 -17.09 -2.70
N PRO A 49 19.38 -17.01 -3.63
CA PRO A 49 20.79 -17.36 -3.30
C PRO A 49 21.36 -16.53 -2.15
N GLU A 50 20.83 -15.33 -1.93
CA GLU A 50 21.21 -14.43 -0.84
C GLU A 50 20.54 -14.79 0.49
N GLY A 51 19.67 -15.80 0.51
CA GLY A 51 18.95 -16.27 1.68
C GLY A 51 17.65 -15.53 1.98
N GLU A 52 17.19 -14.65 1.09
CA GLU A 52 15.89 -13.98 1.23
C GLU A 52 14.76 -14.97 0.96
N PHE A 53 13.69 -14.85 1.74
CA PHE A 53 12.54 -15.72 1.67
C PHE A 53 11.38 -15.02 0.94
N ILE A 54 11.11 -15.44 -0.29
CA ILE A 54 10.02 -14.91 -1.10
C ILE A 54 8.80 -15.81 -0.96
N VAL A 55 7.68 -15.21 -0.65
CA VAL A 55 6.38 -15.87 -0.50
C VAL A 55 5.45 -15.43 -1.62
N THR A 56 4.72 -16.39 -2.23
CA THR A 56 3.69 -16.11 -3.23
C THR A 56 2.40 -16.87 -2.91
N GLY A 57 1.26 -16.34 -3.40
CA GLY A 57 -0.04 -16.98 -3.22
C GLY A 57 -0.74 -16.59 -1.93
N TYR A 58 -1.40 -17.55 -1.26
CA TYR A 58 -2.17 -17.34 -0.04
C TYR A 58 -1.57 -18.14 1.12
N THR A 59 -1.09 -17.45 2.14
CA THR A 59 -0.49 -18.07 3.31
C THR A 59 -0.59 -17.18 4.55
N TRP A 60 -0.57 -17.78 5.75
CA TRP A 60 -0.71 -17.07 7.03
C TRP A 60 -1.97 -16.20 7.09
N ASP A 61 -3.08 -16.70 6.55
CA ASP A 61 -4.35 -16.00 6.41
C ASP A 61 -4.26 -14.66 5.67
N ARG A 62 -3.25 -14.51 4.79
CA ARG A 62 -3.03 -13.33 3.96
C ARG A 62 -2.85 -13.66 2.49
N LEU A 63 -3.36 -12.79 1.65
CA LEU A 63 -3.10 -12.83 0.22
C LEU A 63 -1.83 -12.04 -0.11
N TRP A 64 -0.73 -12.75 -0.32
CA TRP A 64 0.50 -12.23 -0.93
C TRP A 64 0.31 -12.10 -2.45
N GLY A 65 -0.29 -13.12 -3.06
CA GLY A 65 -0.55 -13.18 -4.49
C GLY A 65 0.74 -13.14 -5.29
N VAL A 66 0.81 -12.20 -6.23
CA VAL A 66 1.98 -11.97 -7.09
C VAL A 66 2.99 -10.97 -6.49
N TYR A 67 2.73 -10.43 -5.30
CA TYR A 67 3.59 -9.46 -4.64
C TYR A 67 4.47 -10.13 -3.59
N THR A 68 5.68 -9.61 -3.44
CA THR A 68 6.63 -10.07 -2.42
C THR A 68 6.26 -9.65 -0.99
N ASP A 69 5.40 -8.64 -0.86
CA ASP A 69 4.81 -8.21 0.42
C ASP A 69 3.36 -7.74 0.18
N PRO A 70 2.37 -8.30 0.92
CA PRO A 70 0.96 -7.95 0.75
C PRO A 70 0.64 -6.49 1.10
N ASN A 71 1.46 -5.80 1.88
CA ASN A 71 1.23 -4.39 2.19
C ASN A 71 1.51 -3.50 0.98
N TYR A 72 2.60 -3.74 0.22
CA TYR A 72 2.87 -3.01 -1.03
C TYR A 72 1.82 -3.33 -2.10
N GLY A 73 1.42 -4.60 -2.22
CA GLY A 73 0.33 -4.98 -3.11
C GLY A 73 -0.98 -4.28 -2.78
N ALA A 74 -1.32 -4.14 -1.49
CA ALA A 74 -2.51 -3.42 -1.05
C ALA A 74 -2.44 -1.92 -1.39
N VAL A 75 -1.32 -1.25 -1.13
CA VAL A 75 -1.13 0.17 -1.47
C VAL A 75 -1.29 0.39 -2.97
N PHE A 76 -0.68 -0.45 -3.80
CA PHE A 76 -0.80 -0.36 -5.25
C PHE A 76 -2.22 -0.66 -5.73
N SER A 77 -2.92 -1.60 -5.11
CA SER A 77 -4.34 -1.88 -5.41
C SER A 77 -5.25 -0.71 -4.98
N VAL A 78 -4.95 0.01 -3.89
CA VAL A 78 -5.67 1.25 -3.54
C VAL A 78 -5.48 2.31 -4.61
N ILE A 79 -4.29 2.46 -5.19
CA ILE A 79 -4.05 3.36 -6.33
C ILE A 79 -4.92 2.95 -7.52
N GLY A 80 -4.94 1.66 -7.88
CA GLY A 80 -5.81 1.13 -8.93
C GLY A 80 -7.30 1.38 -8.67
N PHE A 81 -7.74 1.20 -7.43
CA PHE A 81 -9.10 1.52 -6.99
C PHE A 81 -9.43 3.01 -7.17
N ILE A 82 -8.58 3.93 -6.70
CA ILE A 82 -8.75 5.38 -6.82
C ILE A 82 -8.88 5.79 -8.29
N LEU A 83 -7.98 5.31 -9.15
CA LEU A 83 -8.02 5.62 -10.58
C LEU A 83 -9.26 5.03 -11.27
N ALA A 84 -9.67 3.82 -10.91
CA ALA A 84 -10.90 3.22 -11.42
C ALA A 84 -12.14 4.04 -10.99
N VAL A 85 -12.23 4.44 -9.71
CA VAL A 85 -13.32 5.30 -9.21
C VAL A 85 -13.34 6.64 -9.95
N PHE A 86 -12.18 7.26 -10.17
CA PHE A 86 -12.11 8.49 -10.98
C PHE A 86 -12.75 8.30 -12.35
N PHE A 87 -12.44 7.23 -13.08
CA PHE A 87 -13.02 6.96 -14.40
C PHE A 87 -14.51 6.54 -14.33
N ILE A 88 -15.00 5.93 -13.25
CA ILE A 88 -16.43 5.69 -13.05
C ILE A 88 -17.24 6.99 -13.13
N PHE A 89 -16.69 8.10 -12.65
CA PHE A 89 -17.33 9.40 -12.69
C PHE A 89 -17.12 10.15 -14.03
N GLN A 90 -16.09 9.78 -14.80
CA GLN A 90 -15.79 10.37 -16.12
C GLN A 90 -16.52 9.66 -17.27
N GLN A 91 -16.77 8.36 -17.14
CA GLN A 91 -17.31 7.53 -18.23
C GLN A 91 -18.83 7.35 -18.14
N LYS A 92 -19.45 7.07 -19.30
CA LYS A 92 -20.88 6.75 -19.44
C LYS A 92 -21.05 5.37 -20.10
N GLY A 93 -22.27 4.81 -19.97
CA GLY A 93 -22.62 3.55 -20.60
C GLY A 93 -21.81 2.36 -20.13
N ILE A 94 -21.62 1.39 -21.03
CA ILE A 94 -20.96 0.09 -20.73
C ILE A 94 -19.50 0.23 -20.27
N LYS A 95 -18.78 1.26 -20.74
CA LYS A 95 -17.41 1.52 -20.33
C LYS A 95 -17.27 1.71 -18.82
N LYS A 96 -18.30 2.25 -18.18
CA LYS A 96 -18.36 2.43 -16.72
C LYS A 96 -18.29 1.10 -15.98
N LEU A 97 -18.91 0.04 -16.53
CA LEU A 97 -18.92 -1.29 -15.90
C LEU A 97 -17.49 -1.86 -15.77
N PHE A 98 -16.64 -1.64 -16.77
CA PHE A 98 -15.23 -2.06 -16.69
C PHE A 98 -14.53 -1.47 -15.46
N TYR A 99 -14.70 -0.16 -15.19
CA TYR A 99 -14.06 0.48 -14.04
C TYR A 99 -14.68 0.07 -12.70
N VAL A 100 -15.98 -0.24 -12.68
CA VAL A 100 -16.63 -0.81 -11.49
C VAL A 100 -16.02 -2.17 -11.16
N ILE A 101 -15.86 -3.04 -12.15
CA ILE A 101 -15.21 -4.34 -11.98
C ILE A 101 -13.75 -4.15 -11.52
N ALA A 102 -13.01 -3.25 -12.16
CA ALA A 102 -11.64 -2.95 -11.77
C ALA A 102 -11.53 -2.46 -10.31
N ALA A 103 -12.43 -1.58 -9.88
CA ALA A 103 -12.48 -1.11 -8.50
C ALA A 103 -12.79 -2.26 -7.51
N LEU A 104 -13.75 -3.13 -7.83
CA LEU A 104 -14.11 -4.27 -6.97
C LEU A 104 -12.97 -5.30 -6.87
N LEU A 105 -12.27 -5.60 -7.97
CA LEU A 105 -11.13 -6.53 -7.97
C LEU A 105 -9.97 -5.99 -7.12
N ASN A 106 -9.63 -4.71 -7.27
CA ASN A 106 -8.61 -4.07 -6.44
C ASN A 106 -9.02 -4.05 -4.96
N LEU A 107 -10.28 -3.75 -4.66
CA LEU A 107 -10.80 -3.79 -3.28
C LEU A 107 -10.76 -5.21 -2.71
N GLY A 108 -11.04 -6.24 -3.53
CA GLY A 108 -10.88 -7.65 -3.17
C GLY A 108 -9.45 -7.97 -2.76
N TYR A 109 -8.44 -7.53 -3.53
CA TYR A 109 -7.05 -7.72 -3.14
C TYR A 109 -6.73 -7.02 -1.82
N VAL A 110 -7.12 -5.74 -1.64
CA VAL A 110 -6.93 -4.99 -0.37
C VAL A 110 -7.55 -5.76 0.80
N THR A 111 -8.76 -6.29 0.62
CA THR A 111 -9.47 -7.07 1.64
C THR A 111 -8.64 -8.28 2.09
N TYR A 112 -8.25 -9.14 1.16
CA TYR A 112 -7.60 -10.42 1.50
C TYR A 112 -6.09 -10.30 1.76
N SER A 113 -5.45 -9.19 1.38
CA SER A 113 -4.07 -8.89 1.78
C SER A 113 -3.91 -8.71 3.28
N ASP A 114 -5.01 -8.40 3.98
CA ASP A 114 -5.06 -8.06 5.41
C ASP A 114 -4.03 -6.99 5.79
N SER A 115 -3.92 -5.97 4.94
CA SER A 115 -3.00 -4.86 5.13
C SER A 115 -3.68 -3.68 5.80
N ARG A 116 -3.34 -3.42 7.07
CA ARG A 116 -3.82 -2.23 7.79
C ARG A 116 -3.45 -0.93 7.09
N THR A 117 -2.25 -0.87 6.48
CA THR A 117 -1.81 0.29 5.70
C THR A 117 -2.69 0.51 4.48
N GLY A 118 -3.01 -0.57 3.75
CA GLY A 118 -3.94 -0.53 2.62
C GLY A 118 -5.35 -0.10 3.04
N GLU A 119 -5.87 -0.62 4.15
CA GLU A 119 -7.20 -0.23 4.67
C GLU A 119 -7.26 1.24 5.07
N ILE A 120 -6.24 1.75 5.79
CA ILE A 120 -6.15 3.17 6.15
C ILE A 120 -6.09 4.06 4.91
N ALA A 121 -5.24 3.71 3.95
CA ALA A 121 -5.12 4.45 2.70
C ALA A 121 -6.43 4.42 1.88
N PHE A 122 -7.11 3.27 1.82
CA PHE A 122 -8.43 3.14 1.19
C PHE A 122 -9.47 4.05 1.84
N VAL A 123 -9.58 4.04 3.16
CA VAL A 123 -10.56 4.85 3.89
C VAL A 123 -10.28 6.34 3.70
N LEU A 124 -9.04 6.77 3.89
CA LEU A 124 -8.68 8.19 3.83
C LEU A 124 -8.67 8.71 2.38
N CYS A 125 -7.93 8.08 1.48
CA CYS A 125 -7.74 8.59 0.12
C CYS A 125 -8.88 8.19 -0.82
N GLY A 126 -9.42 6.98 -0.70
CA GLY A 126 -10.62 6.56 -1.41
C GLY A 126 -11.85 7.34 -0.97
N GLY A 127 -12.02 7.55 0.33
CA GLY A 127 -13.08 8.38 0.90
C GLY A 127 -12.96 9.85 0.47
N PHE A 128 -11.75 10.41 0.48
CA PHE A 128 -11.46 11.75 -0.03
C PHE A 128 -11.90 11.90 -1.50
N LEU A 129 -11.45 11.01 -2.38
CA LEU A 129 -11.85 11.03 -3.79
C LEU A 129 -13.37 10.94 -3.95
N LEU A 130 -14.00 9.98 -3.27
CA LEU A 130 -15.46 9.76 -3.38
C LEU A 130 -16.25 10.99 -2.92
N TYR A 131 -15.80 11.63 -1.82
CA TYR A 131 -16.42 12.85 -1.31
C TYR A 131 -16.44 13.97 -2.38
N PHE A 132 -15.30 14.23 -3.00
CA PHE A 132 -15.21 15.26 -4.03
C PHE A 132 -15.94 14.87 -5.32
N CYS A 133 -15.95 13.61 -5.71
CA CYS A 133 -16.75 13.11 -6.83
C CYS A 133 -18.26 13.36 -6.61
N LEU A 134 -18.76 13.17 -5.39
CA LEU A 134 -20.16 13.44 -5.04
C LEU A 134 -20.49 14.94 -5.02
N ILE A 135 -19.54 15.78 -4.59
CA ILE A 135 -19.70 17.24 -4.63
C ILE A 135 -19.75 17.73 -6.08
N HIS A 136 -18.85 17.25 -6.92
CA HIS A 136 -18.72 17.70 -8.30
C HIS A 136 -19.95 17.40 -9.17
N ARG A 137 -20.69 16.37 -8.83
CA ARG A 137 -21.83 15.89 -9.63
C ARG A 137 -23.06 16.83 -9.66
N LYS A 138 -23.18 17.82 -8.77
CA LYS A 138 -24.36 18.72 -8.68
C LYS A 138 -23.96 20.16 -8.44
N SER A 139 -24.56 21.07 -9.23
CA SER A 139 -24.28 22.52 -9.27
C SER A 139 -24.77 23.35 -8.08
N GLU A 140 -25.57 22.81 -7.16
CA GLU A 140 -26.16 23.61 -6.08
C GLU A 140 -25.24 23.76 -4.87
N LYS A 141 -24.86 25.02 -4.53
CA LYS A 141 -24.00 25.38 -3.38
C LYS A 141 -24.80 25.49 -2.07
N LYS A 142 -25.45 24.43 -1.58
CA LYS A 142 -26.13 24.46 -0.27
C LYS A 142 -25.24 23.84 0.81
N LYS A 143 -25.02 24.58 1.91
CA LYS A 143 -24.12 24.17 3.03
C LYS A 143 -24.43 22.76 3.57
N TYR A 144 -25.71 22.39 3.71
CA TYR A 144 -26.12 21.08 4.18
C TYR A 144 -25.66 19.93 3.26
N ARG A 145 -25.39 20.19 1.98
CA ARG A 145 -24.95 19.20 1.01
C ARG A 145 -23.54 18.67 1.31
N TYR A 146 -22.64 19.54 1.77
CA TYR A 146 -21.29 19.13 2.15
C TYR A 146 -21.32 18.14 3.32
N VAL A 147 -22.12 18.47 4.35
CA VAL A 147 -22.32 17.59 5.51
C VAL A 147 -23.00 16.29 5.11
N LYS A 148 -24.07 16.37 4.29
CA LYS A 148 -24.75 15.16 3.80
C LYS A 148 -23.82 14.24 3.02
N ASN A 149 -23.03 14.77 2.08
CA ASN A 149 -22.09 13.96 1.30
C ASN A 149 -20.99 13.38 2.17
N LEU A 150 -20.49 14.11 3.17
CA LEU A 150 -19.55 13.60 4.15
C LEU A 150 -20.12 12.41 4.91
N LEU A 151 -21.37 12.54 5.42
CA LEU A 151 -22.03 11.44 6.13
C LEU A 151 -22.24 10.22 5.24
N ILE A 152 -22.64 10.43 3.96
CA ILE A 152 -22.76 9.33 3.00
C ILE A 152 -21.42 8.61 2.80
N VAL A 153 -20.34 9.35 2.62
CA VAL A 153 -19.01 8.75 2.44
C VAL A 153 -18.56 8.01 3.70
N LEU A 154 -18.76 8.59 4.88
CA LEU A 154 -18.45 7.91 6.15
C LEU A 154 -19.24 6.61 6.28
N CYS A 155 -20.54 6.63 5.99
CA CYS A 155 -21.36 5.39 6.00
C CYS A 155 -20.82 4.36 4.99
N ILE A 156 -20.47 4.77 3.76
CA ILE A 156 -19.91 3.88 2.74
C ILE A 156 -18.60 3.27 3.24
N MET A 157 -17.70 4.07 3.83
CA MET A 157 -16.42 3.57 4.33
C MET A 157 -16.61 2.60 5.50
N ILE A 158 -17.49 2.90 6.46
CA ILE A 158 -17.81 2.01 7.58
C ILE A 158 -18.38 0.67 7.08
N VAL A 159 -19.34 0.72 6.15
CA VAL A 159 -19.93 -0.50 5.56
C VAL A 159 -18.89 -1.28 4.76
N SER A 160 -18.00 -0.61 4.02
CA SER A 160 -16.94 -1.26 3.26
C SER A 160 -15.95 -1.97 4.19
N VAL A 161 -15.48 -1.31 5.26
CA VAL A 161 -14.56 -1.92 6.23
C VAL A 161 -15.25 -3.08 6.96
N GLY A 162 -16.50 -2.92 7.39
CA GLY A 162 -17.27 -4.01 7.99
C GLY A 162 -17.45 -5.19 7.05
N GLY A 163 -17.76 -4.94 5.77
CA GLY A 163 -17.84 -5.96 4.73
C GLY A 163 -16.51 -6.69 4.50
N MET A 164 -15.39 -5.96 4.49
CA MET A 164 -14.05 -6.56 4.41
C MET A 164 -13.81 -7.55 5.56
N GLN A 165 -14.16 -7.21 6.81
CA GLN A 165 -13.96 -8.10 7.96
C GLN A 165 -14.81 -9.36 7.85
N VAL A 166 -16.07 -9.24 7.39
CA VAL A 166 -16.94 -10.40 7.14
C VAL A 166 -16.32 -11.30 6.06
N LEU A 167 -15.89 -10.73 4.93
CA LEU A 167 -15.28 -11.49 3.84
C LEU A 167 -13.99 -12.20 4.27
N LYS A 168 -13.15 -11.57 5.10
CA LYS A 168 -11.94 -12.18 5.67
C LYS A 168 -12.32 -13.40 6.52
N THR A 169 -13.29 -13.25 7.42
CA THR A 169 -13.73 -14.32 8.31
C THR A 169 -14.28 -15.52 7.53
N GLU A 170 -15.11 -15.27 6.51
CA GLU A 170 -15.63 -16.34 5.65
C GLU A 170 -14.52 -17.02 4.83
N ASN A 171 -13.55 -16.26 4.32
CA ASN A 171 -12.41 -16.86 3.63
C ASN A 171 -11.57 -17.75 4.57
N THR A 172 -11.27 -17.31 5.79
CA THR A 172 -10.55 -18.13 6.78
C THR A 172 -11.28 -19.44 7.07
N ARG A 173 -12.63 -19.40 7.21
CA ARG A 173 -13.44 -20.61 7.34
C ARG A 173 -13.30 -21.53 6.13
N TYR A 174 -13.45 -20.99 4.92
CA TYR A 174 -13.30 -21.73 3.67
C TYR A 174 -11.92 -22.41 3.56
N GLN A 175 -10.83 -21.67 3.81
CA GLN A 175 -9.47 -22.21 3.76
C GLN A 175 -9.24 -23.32 4.79
N THR A 176 -9.79 -23.17 5.99
CA THR A 176 -9.73 -24.17 7.05
C THR A 176 -10.47 -25.47 6.65
N GLU A 177 -11.63 -25.35 6.01
CA GLU A 177 -12.38 -26.52 5.52
C GLU A 177 -11.65 -27.22 4.36
N MET A 178 -11.08 -26.46 3.44
CA MET A 178 -10.29 -27.01 2.34
C MET A 178 -9.06 -27.76 2.84
N ALA A 179 -8.34 -27.20 3.83
CA ALA A 179 -7.21 -27.87 4.47
C ALA A 179 -7.61 -29.21 5.12
N LYS A 180 -8.75 -29.25 5.84
CA LYS A 180 -9.30 -30.48 6.45
C LYS A 180 -9.63 -31.54 5.39
N LYS A 181 -10.31 -31.15 4.29
CA LYS A 181 -10.67 -32.06 3.19
C LYS A 181 -9.41 -32.64 2.49
N THR A 182 -8.39 -31.83 2.31
CA THR A 182 -7.12 -32.27 1.73
C THR A 182 -6.40 -33.26 2.63
N ALA A 183 -6.33 -32.99 3.94
CA ALA A 183 -5.74 -33.89 4.93
C ALA A 183 -6.46 -35.25 4.98
N GLN A 184 -7.79 -35.26 4.94
CA GLN A 184 -8.59 -36.51 4.90
C GLN A 184 -8.34 -37.33 3.66
N LYS A 185 -8.24 -36.70 2.46
CA LYS A 185 -7.92 -37.40 1.20
C LYS A 185 -6.52 -38.01 1.23
N THR A 186 -5.54 -37.32 1.80
CA THR A 186 -4.16 -37.84 1.92
C THR A 186 -4.11 -39.05 2.86
N THR A 187 -4.85 -39.05 3.97
CA THR A 187 -4.91 -40.15 4.91
C THR A 187 -5.61 -41.38 4.28
N GLN A 188 -6.65 -41.18 3.50
CA GLN A 188 -7.33 -42.29 2.76
C GLN A 188 -6.46 -42.88 1.63
N ALA A 189 -5.64 -42.05 0.97
CA ALA A 189 -4.73 -42.52 -0.08
C ALA A 189 -3.53 -43.30 0.49
N GLN A 190 -3.11 -43.05 1.70
CA GLN A 190 -2.02 -43.78 2.40
C GLN A 190 -2.46 -45.15 2.94
N THR A 191 -3.76 -45.37 3.18
CA THR A 191 -4.27 -46.68 3.64
C THR A 191 -4.37 -47.72 2.54
N THR A 192 -4.10 -47.37 1.29
CA THR A 192 -4.27 -48.26 0.10
C THR A 192 -2.96 -48.67 -0.58
N LYS A 193 -1.76 -48.35 -0.02
CA LYS A 193 -0.47 -48.83 -0.59
C LYS A 193 0.49 -49.29 0.51
N PRO A 194 1.24 -50.42 0.33
CA PRO A 194 2.27 -50.88 1.28
C PRO A 194 3.48 -49.93 1.26
N GLN A 195 4.04 -49.75 2.45
CA GLN A 195 5.21 -48.92 2.75
C GLN A 195 6.43 -49.25 1.85
N THR A 196 6.96 -48.23 1.21
CA THR A 196 8.37 -48.12 0.91
C THR A 196 8.88 -46.84 1.49
N THR A 197 9.75 -46.98 2.46
CA THR A 197 10.29 -45.93 3.31
C THR A 197 11.23 -45.04 2.51
N ILE A 198 10.84 -43.79 2.22
CA ILE A 198 11.79 -42.72 1.95
C ILE A 198 11.40 -41.55 2.86
N SER A 199 12.25 -41.37 3.84
CA SER A 199 12.12 -40.33 4.87
C SER A 199 12.48 -38.98 4.27
N THR A 200 11.48 -38.22 3.81
CA THR A 200 11.65 -36.81 3.55
C THR A 200 10.92 -36.06 4.67
N LYS A 201 11.69 -35.46 5.56
CA LYS A 201 11.19 -34.64 6.66
C LYS A 201 10.46 -33.42 6.11
N THR A 202 9.15 -33.52 5.92
CA THR A 202 8.28 -32.36 5.78
C THR A 202 7.88 -31.91 7.20
N LYS A 203 8.59 -30.91 7.73
CA LYS A 203 8.27 -30.32 9.01
C LYS A 203 7.01 -29.44 8.89
N ASN A 204 5.96 -29.90 9.56
CA ASN A 204 4.91 -29.12 10.25
C ASN A 204 4.30 -27.88 9.57
N GLY A 205 3.26 -28.11 8.74
CA GLY A 205 2.35 -27.06 8.29
C GLY A 205 1.32 -26.53 9.32
N ASN A 206 1.23 -27.10 10.54
CA ASN A 206 0.10 -26.83 11.45
C ASN A 206 0.40 -25.91 12.65
N LYS A 207 1.65 -25.45 12.85
CA LYS A 207 1.99 -24.58 14.01
C LYS A 207 2.09 -23.09 13.68
N VAL A 208 2.09 -22.72 12.39
CA VAL A 208 2.30 -21.32 11.96
C VAL A 208 1.00 -20.51 11.88
N GLN A 209 -0.16 -21.17 11.80
CA GLN A 209 -1.45 -20.46 11.66
C GLN A 209 -1.92 -19.75 12.95
N THR A 210 -1.56 -20.25 14.12
CA THR A 210 -1.92 -19.64 15.43
C THR A 210 -1.04 -18.47 15.84
N ALA A 211 0.20 -18.40 15.36
CA ALA A 211 1.20 -17.44 15.82
C ALA A 211 0.83 -15.98 15.50
N ARG A 212 0.06 -15.72 14.44
CA ARG A 212 -0.26 -14.33 14.05
C ARG A 212 -1.36 -13.70 14.90
N HIS A 213 -2.42 -14.44 15.22
CA HIS A 213 -3.46 -13.94 16.11
C HIS A 213 -2.91 -13.66 17.50
N GLU A 214 -2.08 -14.56 18.04
CA GLU A 214 -1.40 -14.36 19.33
C GLU A 214 -0.43 -13.17 19.31
N ASN A 215 0.28 -12.92 18.20
CA ASN A 215 1.17 -11.77 18.06
C ASN A 215 0.42 -10.44 17.97
N ILE A 216 -0.76 -10.41 17.32
CA ILE A 216 -1.60 -9.21 17.22
C ILE A 216 -2.23 -8.86 18.58
N GLU A 217 -2.61 -9.84 19.39
CA GLU A 217 -3.10 -9.61 20.75
C GLU A 217 -2.01 -9.06 21.68
N LYS A 218 -0.74 -9.45 21.46
CA LYS A 218 0.40 -8.99 22.26
C LYS A 218 0.95 -7.63 21.85
N ASP A 219 0.93 -7.30 20.55
CA ASP A 219 1.43 -6.01 20.03
C ASP A 219 0.57 -5.48 18.87
N ALA A 220 -0.35 -4.56 19.21
CA ALA A 220 -1.19 -3.88 18.23
C ALA A 220 -0.40 -3.07 17.17
N THR A 221 0.87 -2.72 17.45
CA THR A 221 1.74 -1.96 16.56
C THR A 221 2.55 -2.83 15.60
N ASN A 222 2.51 -4.15 15.77
CA ASN A 222 3.26 -5.13 14.98
C ASN A 222 4.77 -4.83 14.97
N GLY A 223 5.36 -4.55 16.13
CA GLY A 223 6.79 -4.28 16.33
C GLY A 223 7.25 -2.87 15.88
N ARG A 224 6.36 -2.04 15.31
CA ARG A 224 6.78 -0.73 14.77
C ARG A 224 7.37 0.20 15.82
N ILE A 225 6.80 0.26 17.03
CA ILE A 225 7.34 1.09 18.10
C ILE A 225 8.75 0.62 18.47
N SER A 226 8.99 -0.68 18.53
CA SER A 226 10.32 -1.24 18.80
C SER A 226 11.31 -0.91 17.68
N LEU A 227 10.88 -0.98 16.41
CA LEU A 227 11.68 -0.54 15.27
C LEU A 227 12.01 0.97 15.32
N TRP A 228 11.06 1.81 15.74
CA TRP A 228 11.33 3.25 15.88
C TRP A 228 12.30 3.56 17.01
N LYS A 229 12.26 2.78 18.10
CA LYS A 229 13.30 2.84 19.15
C LYS A 229 14.66 2.42 18.59
N SER A 230 14.72 1.32 17.82
CA SER A 230 15.96 0.90 17.14
C SER A 230 16.52 1.99 16.22
N ALA A 231 15.66 2.74 15.51
CA ALA A 231 16.12 3.87 14.70
C ALA A 231 16.84 4.93 15.55
N VAL A 232 16.31 5.24 16.74
CA VAL A 232 16.92 6.22 17.67
C VAL A 232 18.22 5.66 18.26
N GLU A 233 18.26 4.38 18.65
CA GLU A 233 19.45 3.71 19.18
C GLU A 233 20.60 3.74 18.16
N VAL A 234 20.32 3.36 16.90
CA VAL A 234 21.32 3.43 15.83
C VAL A 234 21.74 4.87 15.55
N TRP A 235 20.80 5.82 15.49
CA TRP A 235 21.09 7.22 15.29
C TRP A 235 22.03 7.77 16.38
N GLN A 236 21.87 7.39 17.65
CA GLN A 236 22.73 7.84 18.75
C GLN A 236 24.19 7.43 18.58
N THR A 237 24.47 6.34 17.88
CA THR A 237 25.87 5.89 17.60
C THR A 237 26.49 6.61 16.40
N SER A 238 25.68 7.11 15.45
CA SER A 238 26.14 7.91 14.30
C SER A 238 25.21 9.08 14.04
N PRO A 239 25.18 10.11 14.91
CA PRO A 239 24.14 11.14 14.90
C PRO A 239 24.21 12.07 13.69
N ILE A 240 25.39 12.27 13.09
CA ILE A 240 25.58 13.21 12.00
C ILE A 240 25.23 12.58 10.64
N TYR A 241 25.78 11.43 10.32
CA TYR A 241 25.69 10.80 9.00
C TYR A 241 24.79 9.57 8.94
N GLY A 242 24.39 8.98 10.11
CA GLY A 242 23.63 7.75 10.20
C GLY A 242 24.44 6.51 9.83
N ALA A 243 23.76 5.36 9.72
CA ALA A 243 24.36 4.06 9.46
C ALA A 243 24.48 3.70 7.96
N GLY A 244 23.93 4.53 7.06
CA GLY A 244 23.77 4.22 5.64
C GLY A 244 22.58 3.28 5.36
N TYR A 245 21.99 3.39 4.18
CA TYR A 245 20.83 2.54 3.81
C TYR A 245 21.25 1.06 3.62
N SER A 246 22.25 0.81 2.77
CA SER A 246 22.68 -0.56 2.45
C SER A 246 23.54 -1.19 3.57
N THR A 247 24.12 -0.40 4.45
CA THR A 247 25.00 -0.83 5.54
C THR A 247 24.29 -0.93 6.88
N PHE A 248 23.01 -0.55 6.95
CA PHE A 248 22.27 -0.44 8.20
C PHE A 248 22.33 -1.71 9.06
N ILE A 249 22.07 -2.89 8.49
CA ILE A 249 22.06 -4.15 9.24
C ILE A 249 23.44 -4.49 9.78
N SER A 250 24.48 -4.40 8.95
CA SER A 250 25.87 -4.68 9.37
C SER A 250 26.32 -3.71 10.45
N TYR A 251 25.98 -2.42 10.27
CA TYR A 251 26.27 -1.38 11.26
C TYR A 251 25.55 -1.62 12.59
N ALA A 252 24.25 -1.95 12.55
CA ALA A 252 23.47 -2.19 13.76
C ALA A 252 23.99 -3.42 14.53
N LYS A 253 24.35 -4.50 13.83
CA LYS A 253 24.95 -5.71 14.45
C LYS A 253 26.28 -5.41 15.11
N GLU A 254 27.09 -4.50 14.58
CA GLU A 254 28.40 -4.14 15.12
C GLU A 254 28.30 -3.18 16.31
N HIS A 255 27.43 -2.14 16.24
CA HIS A 255 27.42 -1.04 17.19
C HIS A 255 26.31 -1.12 18.24
N VAL A 256 25.18 -1.75 17.91
CA VAL A 256 23.99 -1.90 18.79
C VAL A 256 23.36 -3.29 18.63
N PRO A 257 24.10 -4.38 18.90
CA PRO A 257 23.66 -5.75 18.63
C PRO A 257 22.38 -6.16 19.36
N GLU A 258 22.06 -5.51 20.48
CA GLU A 258 20.85 -5.79 21.28
C GLU A 258 19.60 -5.06 20.76
N THR A 259 19.74 -4.21 19.74
CA THR A 259 18.59 -3.46 19.20
C THR A 259 17.58 -4.39 18.52
N TYR A 260 16.30 -4.11 18.68
CA TYR A 260 15.20 -4.94 18.14
C TYR A 260 15.30 -5.15 16.63
N ALA A 261 15.85 -4.21 15.88
CA ALA A 261 15.99 -4.34 14.43
C ALA A 261 16.82 -5.54 13.98
N VAL A 262 17.78 -6.00 14.81
CA VAL A 262 18.68 -7.14 14.51
C VAL A 262 18.65 -8.24 15.57
N ASN A 263 17.97 -8.02 16.70
CA ASN A 263 17.82 -8.96 17.80
C ASN A 263 16.33 -9.20 18.11
N ASN A 264 15.70 -10.06 17.32
CA ASN A 264 14.30 -10.45 17.47
C ASN A 264 14.06 -11.84 16.86
N GLU A 265 12.87 -12.42 17.10
CA GLU A 265 12.52 -13.78 16.66
C GLU A 265 12.21 -13.89 15.16
N VAL A 266 11.99 -12.76 14.46
CA VAL A 266 11.54 -12.73 13.05
C VAL A 266 12.72 -12.72 12.08
N GLY A 267 13.82 -12.07 12.46
CA GLY A 267 15.00 -11.85 11.63
C GLY A 267 15.34 -10.38 11.47
N ASP A 268 16.31 -10.07 10.63
CA ASP A 268 16.80 -8.70 10.43
C ASP A 268 15.78 -7.81 9.75
N TYR A 269 15.46 -6.67 10.35
CA TYR A 269 14.63 -5.64 9.74
C TYR A 269 15.49 -4.62 8.98
N THR A 270 15.39 -4.61 7.67
CA THR A 270 16.10 -3.66 6.80
C THR A 270 15.49 -2.26 6.81
N SER A 271 14.40 -2.04 7.55
CA SER A 271 13.62 -0.80 7.56
C SER A 271 12.90 -0.60 8.88
N MET A 272 12.76 0.66 9.26
CA MET A 272 11.95 1.09 10.42
C MET A 272 10.46 1.21 10.12
N HIS A 273 10.03 0.83 8.93
CA HIS A 273 8.65 0.98 8.45
C HIS A 273 8.07 2.38 8.63
N ASN A 274 8.92 3.41 8.50
CA ASN A 274 8.52 4.83 8.56
C ASN A 274 9.61 5.68 7.91
N ALA A 275 9.24 6.53 6.95
CA ALA A 275 10.19 7.33 6.19
C ALA A 275 11.03 8.28 7.06
N PHE A 276 10.46 8.84 8.12
CA PHE A 276 11.18 9.75 9.03
C PHE A 276 12.24 9.00 9.83
N PHE A 277 11.87 7.88 10.44
CA PHE A 277 12.79 7.05 11.21
C PHE A 277 13.84 6.37 10.32
N ASN A 278 13.47 5.97 9.11
CA ASN A 278 14.43 5.47 8.14
C ASN A 278 15.48 6.54 7.79
N THR A 279 15.04 7.75 7.48
CA THR A 279 15.96 8.84 7.13
C THR A 279 16.87 9.20 8.29
N LEU A 280 16.34 9.23 9.52
CA LEU A 280 17.13 9.49 10.71
C LEU A 280 18.21 8.41 10.95
N ALA A 281 17.84 7.14 10.88
CA ALA A 281 18.77 6.02 11.11
C ALA A 281 19.80 5.88 9.97
N PHE A 282 19.38 6.08 8.70
CA PHE A 282 20.24 5.85 7.54
C PHE A 282 21.15 7.04 7.20
N GLN A 283 20.68 8.28 7.42
CA GLN A 283 21.33 9.49 6.95
C GLN A 283 21.65 10.50 8.07
N GLY A 284 21.38 10.12 9.31
CA GLY A 284 21.64 10.97 10.48
C GLY A 284 20.85 12.28 10.47
N ILE A 285 21.29 13.22 11.29
CA ILE A 285 20.59 14.51 11.44
C ILE A 285 20.69 15.37 10.17
N ILE A 286 21.77 15.27 9.42
CA ILE A 286 21.94 16.04 8.17
C ILE A 286 20.87 15.61 7.16
N GLY A 287 20.78 14.31 6.87
CA GLY A 287 19.76 13.79 5.94
C GLY A 287 18.34 14.05 6.44
N PHE A 288 18.10 13.92 7.75
CA PHE A 288 16.80 14.16 8.35
C PHE A 288 16.36 15.63 8.20
N VAL A 289 17.25 16.59 8.47
CA VAL A 289 16.96 18.02 8.30
C VAL A 289 16.71 18.37 6.85
N LEU A 290 17.54 17.84 5.91
CA LEU A 290 17.29 18.03 4.47
C LEU A 290 15.97 17.44 4.02
N PHE A 291 15.61 16.25 4.50
CA PHE A 291 14.32 15.63 4.23
C PHE A 291 13.14 16.48 4.74
N LEU A 292 13.24 17.02 5.96
CA LEU A 292 12.23 17.93 6.51
C LEU A 292 12.12 19.22 5.71
N LEU A 293 13.25 19.83 5.33
CA LEU A 293 13.27 21.05 4.52
C LEU A 293 12.61 20.82 3.15
N ILE A 294 12.92 19.71 2.47
CA ILE A 294 12.29 19.34 1.19
C ILE A 294 10.77 19.14 1.40
N THR A 295 10.37 18.43 2.43
CA THR A 295 8.95 18.19 2.75
C THR A 295 8.21 19.51 3.00
N ILE A 296 8.79 20.40 3.80
CA ILE A 296 8.22 21.73 4.07
C ILE A 296 8.11 22.53 2.76
N ARG A 297 9.13 22.50 1.89
CA ARG A 297 9.09 23.20 0.60
C ARG A 297 8.02 22.63 -0.32
N ILE A 298 7.84 21.30 -0.38
CA ILE A 298 6.77 20.66 -1.14
C ILE A 298 5.40 21.14 -0.63
N ILE A 299 5.20 21.18 0.68
CA ILE A 299 3.96 21.69 1.28
C ILE A 299 3.74 23.15 0.90
N GLN A 300 4.74 24.01 1.07
CA GLN A 300 4.63 25.45 0.82
C GLN A 300 4.41 25.78 -0.66
N TYR A 301 5.18 25.16 -1.55
CA TYR A 301 5.23 25.55 -2.97
C TYR A 301 4.33 24.72 -3.86
N VAL A 302 3.90 23.54 -3.42
CA VAL A 302 3.05 22.64 -4.20
C VAL A 302 1.67 22.52 -3.55
N LEU A 303 1.59 22.04 -2.33
CA LEU A 303 0.31 21.68 -1.73
C LEU A 303 -0.55 22.88 -1.37
N ILE A 304 0.03 23.91 -0.73
CA ILE A 304 -0.74 25.12 -0.32
C ILE A 304 -1.35 25.85 -1.52
N PRO A 305 -0.62 26.16 -2.62
CA PRO A 305 -1.22 26.78 -3.80
C PRO A 305 -2.33 25.94 -4.41
N VAL A 306 -2.13 24.63 -4.50
CA VAL A 306 -3.10 23.67 -5.00
C VAL A 306 -4.40 23.69 -4.18
N LEU A 307 -4.30 23.80 -2.85
CA LEU A 307 -5.47 23.82 -1.96
C LEU A 307 -6.17 25.19 -1.91
N LYS A 308 -5.44 26.29 -2.08
CA LYS A 308 -5.99 27.66 -2.01
C LYS A 308 -6.84 28.04 -3.21
N LYS A 309 -6.49 27.53 -4.37
CA LYS A 309 -7.22 27.82 -5.62
C LYS A 309 -7.88 26.53 -6.13
N PRO A 310 -9.01 26.15 -5.53
CA PRO A 310 -9.79 25.03 -6.01
C PRO A 310 -10.64 25.42 -7.24
N ASP A 311 -10.09 25.86 -8.30
CA ASP A 311 -10.54 25.48 -9.66
C ASP A 311 -10.33 23.97 -9.91
N SER A 312 -10.07 23.56 -8.91
CA SER A 312 -10.19 22.47 -8.00
C SER A 312 -11.48 21.65 -8.17
N GLY A 313 -12.31 22.09 -8.99
CA GLY A 313 -13.32 21.31 -9.65
C GLY A 313 -12.73 20.27 -10.62
N SER A 314 -11.47 20.28 -10.90
CA SER A 314 -10.85 19.24 -11.71
C SER A 314 -10.76 17.96 -10.91
N LEU A 315 -11.62 17.01 -11.22
CA LEU A 315 -11.53 15.63 -10.68
C LEU A 315 -10.14 15.02 -10.90
N TYR A 316 -9.39 15.48 -11.89
CA TYR A 316 -7.99 15.13 -12.14
C TYR A 316 -7.10 15.48 -10.96
N LEU A 317 -7.17 16.73 -10.47
CA LEU A 317 -6.39 17.16 -9.33
C LEU A 317 -6.73 16.34 -8.08
N ILE A 318 -8.00 16.08 -7.85
CA ILE A 318 -8.46 15.29 -6.70
C ILE A 318 -7.95 13.85 -6.80
N ALA A 319 -7.98 13.24 -7.99
CA ALA A 319 -7.43 11.91 -8.19
C ALA A 319 -5.91 11.89 -7.97
N ILE A 320 -5.18 12.89 -8.47
CA ILE A 320 -3.74 13.04 -8.25
C ILE A 320 -3.42 13.16 -6.77
N LEU A 321 -4.14 14.01 -6.02
CA LEU A 321 -3.98 14.16 -4.58
C LEU A 321 -4.28 12.87 -3.82
N ALA A 322 -5.32 12.13 -4.23
CA ALA A 322 -5.68 10.87 -3.60
C ALA A 322 -4.62 9.79 -3.84
N VAL A 323 -4.08 9.66 -5.07
CA VAL A 323 -3.00 8.73 -5.39
C VAL A 323 -1.73 9.09 -4.61
N THR A 324 -1.30 10.35 -4.68
CA THR A 324 -0.11 10.82 -3.96
C THR A 324 -0.27 10.62 -2.44
N GLY A 325 -1.44 10.97 -1.90
CA GLY A 325 -1.78 10.78 -0.48
C GLY A 325 -1.72 9.31 -0.06
N THR A 326 -2.14 8.38 -0.92
CA THR A 326 -2.05 6.94 -0.65
C THR A 326 -0.60 6.50 -0.39
N VAL A 327 0.34 6.94 -1.23
CA VAL A 327 1.76 6.59 -1.04
C VAL A 327 2.37 7.33 0.14
N LEU A 328 2.00 8.59 0.39
CA LEU A 328 2.45 9.32 1.58
C LEU A 328 2.01 8.63 2.87
N ILE A 329 0.78 8.10 2.94
CA ILE A 329 0.33 7.28 4.07
C ILE A 329 1.16 5.99 4.16
N SER A 330 1.44 5.35 3.03
CA SER A 330 2.31 4.17 2.99
C SER A 330 3.69 4.47 3.56
N MET A 331 4.30 5.59 3.22
CA MET A 331 5.61 6.02 3.73
C MET A 331 5.66 6.23 5.26
N LEU A 332 4.52 6.49 5.90
CA LEU A 332 4.44 6.58 7.36
C LEU A 332 4.41 5.22 8.05
N LEU A 333 4.10 4.15 7.32
CA LEU A 333 3.83 2.82 7.87
C LEU A 333 4.66 1.70 7.22
N LEU A 334 5.42 1.99 6.16
CA LEU A 334 6.23 1.06 5.37
C LEU A 334 7.53 1.73 4.91
N LEU A 335 8.44 0.93 4.33
CA LEU A 335 9.54 1.44 3.51
C LEU A 335 9.02 1.61 2.08
N ASP A 336 8.51 2.78 1.73
CA ASP A 336 7.95 3.04 0.40
C ASP A 336 8.34 4.42 -0.11
N GLY A 337 8.16 4.67 -1.39
CA GLY A 337 8.29 5.96 -2.05
C GLY A 337 9.73 6.44 -2.30
N ILE A 338 10.62 6.42 -1.32
CA ILE A 338 11.97 6.99 -1.45
C ILE A 338 13.06 5.92 -1.59
N TYR A 339 13.02 4.88 -0.77
CA TYR A 339 14.08 3.87 -0.68
C TYR A 339 13.79 2.60 -1.49
N THR A 340 12.65 2.52 -2.18
CA THR A 340 12.23 1.32 -2.90
C THR A 340 11.88 1.62 -4.35
N ASN A 341 12.17 0.68 -5.24
CA ASN A 341 11.71 0.67 -6.63
C ASN A 341 10.39 -0.09 -6.72
N SER A 342 9.35 0.45 -6.08
CA SER A 342 8.01 -0.14 -6.07
C SER A 342 7.09 0.54 -7.10
N PRO A 343 6.03 -0.13 -7.58
CA PRO A 343 5.00 0.51 -8.40
C PRO A 343 4.33 1.71 -7.72
N SER A 344 4.20 1.70 -6.39
CA SER A 344 3.71 2.83 -5.61
C SER A 344 4.69 3.98 -5.58
N ALA A 345 6.01 3.72 -5.47
CA ALA A 345 7.04 4.75 -5.58
C ALA A 345 7.01 5.42 -6.97
N PHE A 346 6.90 4.63 -8.04
CA PHE A 346 6.70 5.17 -9.39
C PHE A 346 5.47 6.08 -9.47
N ALA A 347 4.34 5.65 -8.91
CA ALA A 347 3.13 6.47 -8.85
C ALA A 347 3.37 7.77 -8.09
N LEU A 348 4.04 7.73 -6.92
CA LEU A 348 4.38 8.93 -6.14
C LEU A 348 5.11 9.97 -6.99
N TRP A 349 6.18 9.57 -7.64
CA TRP A 349 7.03 10.50 -8.40
C TRP A 349 6.32 11.07 -9.62
N VAL A 350 5.59 10.24 -10.38
CA VAL A 350 4.84 10.69 -11.55
C VAL A 350 3.71 11.64 -11.15
N PHE A 351 2.88 11.26 -10.18
CA PHE A 351 1.74 12.08 -9.77
C PHE A 351 2.16 13.34 -9.01
N SER A 352 3.27 13.30 -8.26
CA SER A 352 3.88 14.50 -7.67
C SER A 352 4.35 15.48 -8.74
N GLY A 353 4.90 15.01 -9.86
CA GLY A 353 5.23 15.85 -11.01
C GLY A 353 4.00 16.59 -11.57
N TYR A 354 2.86 15.90 -11.64
CA TYR A 354 1.59 16.57 -12.02
C TYR A 354 1.15 17.63 -11.01
N LEU A 355 1.35 17.43 -9.71
CA LEU A 355 1.06 18.45 -8.70
C LEU A 355 1.97 19.67 -8.82
N VAL A 356 3.26 19.46 -9.08
CA VAL A 356 4.23 20.55 -9.27
C VAL A 356 3.83 21.43 -10.46
N GLN A 357 3.45 20.83 -11.57
CA GLN A 357 3.03 21.59 -12.74
C GLN A 357 1.73 22.34 -12.49
N TYR A 358 0.71 21.73 -11.90
CA TYR A 358 -0.53 22.40 -11.54
C TYR A 358 -0.26 23.60 -10.62
N SER A 359 0.57 23.42 -9.61
CA SER A 359 1.00 24.49 -8.70
C SER A 359 1.72 25.63 -9.42
N TYR A 360 2.54 25.31 -10.43
CA TYR A 360 3.20 26.32 -11.25
C TYR A 360 2.20 27.14 -12.07
N GLN A 361 1.23 26.49 -12.71
CA GLN A 361 0.17 27.16 -13.48
C GLN A 361 -0.66 28.11 -12.60
N VAL A 362 -1.07 27.64 -11.41
CA VAL A 362 -1.81 28.47 -10.44
C VAL A 362 -1.02 29.73 -10.08
N ARG A 363 0.26 29.61 -9.79
CA ARG A 363 1.10 30.76 -9.42
C ARG A 363 1.38 31.70 -10.58
N ARG A 364 1.44 31.20 -11.82
CA ARG A 364 1.59 32.02 -13.03
C ARG A 364 0.36 32.90 -13.24
N GLU A 365 -0.83 32.36 -13.06
CA GLU A 365 -2.08 33.10 -13.15
C GLU A 365 -2.26 34.15 -12.05
N GLU A 366 -1.66 33.95 -10.85
CA GLU A 366 -1.69 34.95 -9.77
C GLU A 366 -0.76 36.13 -10.00
N LYS A 367 0.22 36.00 -10.88
CA LYS A 367 1.22 37.05 -11.18
C LYS A 367 0.93 37.86 -12.45
N GLY A 368 0.05 37.37 -13.34
CA GLY A 368 -0.40 38.06 -14.54
C GLY A 368 -1.74 38.75 -14.31
#